data_a079b03548cb0351793612bf4b4df0d9
#
_entry.id   a079b03548cb0351793612bf4b4df0d9
#
_cell.length_a   1.000
_cell.length_b   1.000
_cell.length_c   1.000
_cell.angle_alpha   90.00
_cell.angle_beta   90.00
_cell.angle_gamma   90.00
#
_symmetry.space_group_name_H-M   'P 1'
#
loop_
_entity.id
_entity.type
_entity.pdbx_description
1 polymer ?
#
loop_
_entity_poly.entity_id
_entity_poly.type
_entity_poly.pdbx_seq_one_letter_code
_entity_poly.pdbx_strand_id
1 'polypeptide(L)'
;MDVKAITACCEPVLTETLGEDEATELAGAFKVLADPARLRLLSMIANAPGGEGCACDLVGPLGRSQPTVSHHLGVLTDAGLITREKRGRWAWYRVVPERLAVLRDALGVPPDGSPGCC
;
A
#
# COMPACT_ATOMS: atom_id res chain seq x y z
N MET A 1 1.88 5.95 9.48
CA MET A 1 1.60 4.75 10.26
C MET A 1 2.20 3.54 9.55
N ASP A 2 2.87 2.70 10.29
CA ASP A 2 3.62 1.58 9.70
C ASP A 2 2.77 0.31 9.66
N VAL A 3 2.56 -0.22 8.46
CA VAL A 3 1.81 -1.45 8.25
C VAL A 3 2.49 -2.66 8.89
N LYS A 4 3.79 -2.57 9.16
CA LYS A 4 4.53 -3.66 9.84
C LYS A 4 3.97 -4.04 11.19
N ALA A 5 3.32 -3.10 11.89
CA ALA A 5 2.76 -3.37 13.20
C ALA A 5 1.57 -4.32 13.15
N ILE A 6 1.01 -4.57 11.98
CA ILE A 6 -0.14 -5.44 11.81
C ILE A 6 0.33 -6.88 11.63
N THR A 7 -0.18 -7.78 12.47
CA THR A 7 0.13 -9.20 12.36
C THR A 7 -0.54 -9.78 11.12
N ALA A 8 0.26 -10.30 10.20
CA ALA A 8 -0.22 -10.64 8.87
C ALA A 8 -1.15 -11.84 8.83
N CYS A 9 -0.90 -12.88 9.60
CA CYS A 9 -1.57 -14.14 9.32
C CYS A 9 -2.55 -14.61 10.39
N CYS A 10 -2.60 -13.99 11.54
CA CYS A 10 -3.31 -14.60 12.64
C CYS A 10 -4.55 -13.87 13.14
N GLU A 11 -4.86 -12.71 12.61
CA GLU A 11 -5.98 -11.93 13.13
C GLU A 11 -6.78 -11.21 12.02
N PRO A 12 -7.43 -11.97 11.13
CA PRO A 12 -8.33 -11.36 10.16
C PRO A 12 -9.50 -10.68 10.86
N VAL A 13 -9.95 -9.57 10.32
CA VAL A 13 -11.06 -8.79 10.87
C VAL A 13 -12.30 -9.64 11.09
N LEU A 14 -12.54 -10.61 10.20
CA LEU A 14 -13.77 -11.41 10.22
C LEU A 14 -13.70 -12.63 11.14
N THR A 15 -12.54 -12.97 11.68
CA THR A 15 -12.40 -14.16 12.53
C THR A 15 -12.20 -13.84 14.00
N GLU A 16 -11.71 -12.66 14.33
CA GLU A 16 -11.52 -12.21 15.69
C GLU A 16 -11.86 -10.73 15.85
N THR A 17 -12.25 -10.34 17.04
CA THR A 17 -12.53 -8.93 17.34
C THR A 17 -11.22 -8.17 17.44
N LEU A 18 -11.10 -7.11 16.65
CA LEU A 18 -9.92 -6.25 16.69
C LEU A 18 -9.89 -5.41 17.96
N GLY A 19 -8.70 -5.29 18.54
CA GLY A 19 -8.44 -4.31 19.56
C GLY A 19 -8.45 -2.89 18.98
N GLU A 20 -8.55 -1.90 19.86
CA GLU A 20 -8.61 -0.51 19.42
C GLU A 20 -7.35 -0.07 18.68
N ASP A 21 -6.18 -0.44 19.20
CA ASP A 21 -4.90 -0.06 18.58
C ASP A 21 -4.72 -0.72 17.21
N GLU A 22 -5.06 -1.98 17.11
CA GLU A 22 -4.98 -2.72 15.84
C GLU A 22 -5.92 -2.13 14.80
N ALA A 23 -7.14 -1.79 15.22
CA ALA A 23 -8.11 -1.16 14.33
C ALA A 23 -7.63 0.19 13.83
N THR A 24 -7.00 0.98 14.70
CA THR A 24 -6.47 2.29 14.33
C THR A 24 -5.35 2.17 13.30
N GLU A 25 -4.43 1.24 13.50
CA GLU A 25 -3.32 1.04 12.57
C GLU A 25 -3.81 0.52 11.21
N LEU A 26 -4.71 -0.45 11.24
CA LEU A 26 -5.26 -1.02 10.02
C LEU A 26 -6.07 0.02 9.24
N ALA A 27 -6.90 0.78 9.94
CA ALA A 27 -7.67 1.85 9.33
C ALA A 27 -6.77 2.91 8.70
N GLY A 28 -5.66 3.25 9.34
CA GLY A 28 -4.68 4.19 8.79
C GLY A 28 -4.12 3.73 7.47
N ALA A 29 -3.78 2.45 7.35
CA ALA A 29 -3.28 1.88 6.10
C ALA A 29 -4.34 1.89 5.00
N PHE A 30 -5.57 1.50 5.32
CA PHE A 30 -6.66 1.55 4.35
C PHE A 30 -6.99 2.97 3.93
N LYS A 31 -6.88 3.93 4.84
CA LYS A 31 -7.12 5.33 4.52
C LYS A 31 -6.13 5.86 3.49
N VAL A 32 -4.87 5.42 3.56
CA VAL A 32 -3.87 5.77 2.55
C VAL A 32 -4.30 5.26 1.18
N LEU A 33 -4.87 4.07 1.11
CA LEU A 33 -5.33 3.46 -0.14
C LEU A 33 -6.68 4.01 -0.62
N ALA A 34 -7.45 4.65 0.25
CA ALA A 34 -8.78 5.15 -0.10
C ALA A 34 -8.73 6.48 -0.85
N ASP A 35 -7.91 6.52 -1.90
CA ASP A 35 -7.73 7.67 -2.77
C ASP A 35 -7.49 7.15 -4.19
N PRO A 36 -8.31 7.56 -5.17
CA PRO A 36 -8.19 7.06 -6.54
C PRO A 36 -6.82 7.28 -7.15
N ALA A 37 -6.21 8.44 -6.90
CA ALA A 37 -4.89 8.73 -7.45
C ALA A 37 -3.83 7.79 -6.89
N ARG A 38 -3.88 7.52 -5.59
CA ARG A 38 -2.92 6.62 -4.95
C ARG A 38 -3.09 5.18 -5.41
N LEU A 39 -4.33 4.72 -5.58
CA LEU A 39 -4.57 3.38 -6.13
C LEU A 39 -4.04 3.27 -7.56
N ARG A 40 -4.27 4.29 -8.37
CA ARG A 40 -3.76 4.29 -9.74
C ARG A 40 -2.23 4.29 -9.77
N LEU A 41 -1.59 5.06 -8.89
CA LEU A 41 -0.13 5.07 -8.80
C LEU A 41 0.43 3.70 -8.46
N LEU A 42 -0.16 3.01 -7.47
CA LEU A 42 0.25 1.64 -7.15
C LEU A 42 0.14 0.72 -8.35
N SER A 43 -0.98 0.79 -9.05
CA SER A 43 -1.21 -0.03 -10.24
C SER A 43 -0.20 0.28 -11.33
N MET A 44 0.06 1.56 -11.56
CA MET A 44 1.00 1.99 -12.60
C MET A 44 2.42 1.53 -12.29
N ILE A 45 2.85 1.67 -11.04
CA ILE A 45 4.19 1.24 -10.62
C ILE A 45 4.33 -0.27 -10.73
N ALA A 46 3.34 -1.02 -10.23
CA ALA A 46 3.38 -2.47 -10.25
C ALA A 46 3.43 -3.04 -11.66
N ASN A 47 2.79 -2.37 -12.62
CA ASN A 47 2.71 -2.83 -14.00
C ASN A 47 3.72 -2.16 -14.93
N ALA A 48 4.58 -1.31 -14.39
CA ALA A 48 5.64 -0.68 -15.17
C ALA A 48 6.75 -1.70 -15.49
N PRO A 49 7.55 -1.45 -16.54
CA PRO A 49 8.66 -2.35 -16.86
C PRO A 49 9.57 -2.57 -15.65
N GLY A 50 9.86 -3.83 -15.36
CA GLY A 50 10.68 -4.20 -14.20
C GLY A 50 10.00 -4.01 -12.84
N GLY A 51 8.73 -3.66 -12.81
CA GLY A 51 8.00 -3.46 -11.56
C GLY A 51 8.39 -2.19 -10.83
N GLU A 52 8.97 -1.22 -11.52
CA GLU A 52 9.35 0.06 -10.91
C GLU A 52 8.98 1.22 -11.82
N GLY A 53 8.64 2.34 -11.23
CA GLY A 53 8.22 3.53 -11.96
C GLY A 53 9.00 4.75 -11.56
N CYS A 54 9.44 5.53 -12.56
CA CYS A 54 10.04 6.83 -12.34
C CYS A 54 8.93 7.86 -12.11
N ALA A 55 9.12 8.76 -11.14
CA ALA A 55 8.18 9.84 -10.93
C ALA A 55 7.92 10.63 -12.21
N CYS A 56 8.94 10.78 -13.04
CA CYS A 56 8.84 11.50 -14.32
C CYS A 56 7.83 10.87 -15.28
N ASP A 57 7.61 9.56 -15.20
CA ASP A 57 6.69 8.84 -16.09
C ASP A 57 5.27 8.74 -15.55
N LEU A 58 5.08 9.10 -14.29
CA LEU A 58 3.78 8.94 -13.63
C LEU A 58 2.88 10.16 -13.73
N VAL A 59 3.49 11.34 -13.93
CA VAL A 59 2.76 12.62 -13.95
C VAL A 59 1.76 12.68 -15.09
N GLY A 60 2.22 12.37 -16.30
CA GLY A 60 1.38 12.46 -17.50
C GLY A 60 0.17 11.54 -17.44
N PRO A 61 0.37 10.22 -17.30
CA PRO A 61 -0.76 9.28 -17.26
C PRO A 61 -1.73 9.52 -16.12
N LEU A 62 -1.24 9.99 -14.96
CA LEU A 62 -2.12 10.27 -13.84
C LEU A 62 -2.97 11.52 -14.06
N GLY A 63 -2.50 12.46 -14.89
CA GLY A 63 -3.22 13.69 -15.17
C GLY A 63 -3.24 14.67 -14.01
N ARG A 64 -2.25 14.62 -13.15
CA ARG A 64 -2.10 15.52 -12.00
C ARG A 64 -0.77 16.27 -12.12
N SER A 65 -0.66 17.40 -11.43
CA SER A 65 0.58 18.15 -11.39
C SER A 65 1.69 17.36 -10.70
N GLN A 66 2.93 17.71 -11.01
CA GLN A 66 4.09 17.04 -10.38
C GLN A 66 4.09 17.17 -8.86
N PRO A 67 3.81 18.35 -8.26
CA PRO A 67 3.72 18.42 -6.79
C PRO A 67 2.66 17.52 -6.19
N THR A 68 1.51 17.39 -6.86
CA THR A 68 0.44 16.50 -6.39
C THR A 68 0.86 15.03 -6.46
N VAL A 69 1.47 14.63 -7.57
CA VAL A 69 1.99 13.26 -7.71
C VAL A 69 3.04 12.97 -6.66
N SER A 70 3.99 13.90 -6.44
CA SER A 70 5.02 13.75 -5.43
C SER A 70 4.44 13.63 -4.04
N HIS A 71 3.37 14.38 -3.74
CA HIS A 71 2.69 14.29 -2.45
C HIS A 71 2.10 12.89 -2.25
N HIS A 72 1.39 12.36 -3.24
CA HIS A 72 0.80 11.01 -3.14
C HIS A 72 1.87 9.94 -3.02
N LEU A 73 2.96 10.06 -3.76
CA LEU A 73 4.08 9.12 -3.66
C LEU A 73 4.71 9.17 -2.26
N GLY A 74 4.82 10.36 -1.68
CA GLY A 74 5.30 10.52 -0.30
C GLY A 74 4.40 9.84 0.71
N VAL A 75 3.09 10.00 0.58
CA VAL A 75 2.13 9.36 1.48
C VAL A 75 2.25 7.84 1.39
N LEU A 76 2.34 7.29 0.19
CA LEU A 76 2.50 5.86 -0.01
C LEU A 76 3.83 5.34 0.55
N THR A 77 4.90 6.11 0.37
CA THR A 77 6.23 5.75 0.89
C THR A 77 6.23 5.74 2.42
N ASP A 78 5.65 6.77 3.04
CA ASP A 78 5.59 6.88 4.49
C ASP A 78 4.76 5.75 5.11
N ALA A 79 3.75 5.27 4.39
CA ALA A 79 2.95 4.14 4.84
C ALA A 79 3.65 2.79 4.62
N GLY A 80 4.80 2.78 3.97
CA GLY A 80 5.54 1.55 3.72
C GLY A 80 5.00 0.71 2.58
N LEU A 81 4.12 1.25 1.76
CA LEU A 81 3.50 0.50 0.65
C LEU A 81 4.35 0.51 -0.62
N ILE A 82 5.21 1.50 -0.75
CA ILE A 82 6.21 1.57 -1.82
C ILE A 82 7.55 1.99 -1.23
N THR A 83 8.61 1.68 -1.94
CA THR A 83 9.96 2.16 -1.63
C THR A 83 10.38 3.18 -2.66
N ARG A 84 11.32 4.04 -2.27
CA ARG A 84 11.87 5.09 -3.13
C ARG A 84 13.36 4.90 -3.24
N GLU A 85 13.87 4.97 -4.45
CA GLU A 85 15.30 4.93 -4.71
C GLU A 85 15.67 6.08 -5.62
N LYS A 86 16.65 6.87 -5.23
CA LYS A 86 17.12 7.97 -6.06
C LYS A 86 18.19 7.49 -7.02
N ARG A 87 18.01 7.75 -8.31
CA ARG A 87 18.96 7.44 -9.37
C ARG A 87 19.25 8.72 -10.14
N GLY A 88 20.40 9.31 -9.87
CA GLY A 88 20.72 10.61 -10.43
C GLY A 88 19.76 11.69 -9.92
N ARG A 89 19.10 12.39 -10.85
CA ARG A 89 18.12 13.42 -10.51
C ARG A 89 16.70 12.90 -10.35
N TRP A 90 16.46 11.61 -10.66
CA TRP A 90 15.11 11.05 -10.67
C TRP A 90 14.90 10.09 -9.52
N ALA A 91 13.68 10.10 -8.96
CA ALA A 91 13.27 9.13 -7.96
C ALA A 91 12.52 7.98 -8.65
N TRP A 92 12.85 6.76 -8.26
CA TRP A 92 12.21 5.54 -8.75
C TRP A 92 11.48 4.87 -7.60
N TYR A 93 10.33 4.32 -7.90
CA TYR A 93 9.44 3.73 -6.89
C TYR A 93 9.12 2.29 -7.24
N ARG A 94 9.00 1.46 -6.21
CA ARG A 94 8.68 0.04 -6.34
C ARG A 94 7.67 -0.31 -5.26
N VAL A 95 6.65 -1.11 -5.61
CA VAL A 95 5.65 -1.59 -4.66
C VAL A 95 6.29 -2.60 -3.70
N VAL A 96 5.82 -2.61 -2.45
CA VAL A 96 6.21 -3.59 -1.44
C VAL A 96 5.07 -4.60 -1.30
N PRO A 97 5.12 -5.74 -2.03
CA PRO A 97 3.99 -6.69 -2.04
C PRO A 97 3.67 -7.25 -0.67
N GLU A 98 4.68 -7.43 0.17
CA GLU A 98 4.51 -8.01 1.51
C GLU A 98 3.62 -7.14 2.39
N ARG A 99 3.72 -5.82 2.22
CA ARG A 99 2.90 -4.88 2.99
C ARG A 99 1.46 -4.88 2.51
N LEU A 100 1.26 -4.99 1.22
CA LEU A 100 -0.08 -5.11 0.65
C LEU A 100 -0.73 -6.44 1.03
N ALA A 101 0.08 -7.50 1.11
CA ALA A 101 -0.41 -8.81 1.54
C ALA A 101 -0.95 -8.77 2.97
N VAL A 102 -0.35 -7.97 3.85
CA VAL A 102 -0.86 -7.79 5.21
C VAL A 102 -2.30 -7.27 5.19
N LEU A 103 -2.58 -6.28 4.34
CA LEU A 103 -3.92 -5.70 4.22
C LEU A 103 -4.91 -6.69 3.62
N ARG A 104 -4.48 -7.41 2.59
CA ARG A 104 -5.30 -8.45 1.97
C ARG A 104 -5.70 -9.52 2.99
N ASP A 105 -4.73 -9.99 3.76
CA ASP A 105 -4.95 -11.08 4.72
C ASP A 105 -5.80 -10.61 5.90
N ALA A 106 -5.69 -9.34 6.27
CA ALA A 106 -6.53 -8.77 7.33
C ALA A 106 -8.02 -8.83 6.97
N LEU A 107 -8.35 -8.76 5.68
CA LEU A 107 -9.72 -8.85 5.18
C LEU A 107 -10.06 -10.24 4.65
N GLY A 108 -9.16 -11.21 4.83
CA GLY A 108 -9.36 -12.55 4.31
C GLY A 108 -10.57 -13.24 4.90
N VAL A 109 -11.36 -13.86 4.04
CA VAL A 109 -12.51 -14.66 4.46
C VAL A 109 -12.12 -16.13 4.32
N PRO A 110 -12.13 -16.92 5.42
CA PRO A 110 -11.80 -18.33 5.32
C PRO A 110 -12.79 -19.05 4.39
N PRO A 111 -12.33 -19.92 3.48
CA PRO A 111 -13.22 -20.59 2.53
C PRO A 111 -14.30 -21.42 3.19
N ASP A 112 -14.04 -21.98 4.37
CA ASP A 112 -14.95 -22.85 5.10
C ASP A 112 -15.50 -22.21 6.37
N GLY A 113 -15.22 -20.92 6.58
CA GLY A 113 -15.63 -20.22 7.80
C GLY A 113 -14.74 -20.48 8.99
N SER A 114 -13.68 -21.27 8.86
CA SER A 114 -12.75 -21.51 9.95
C SER A 114 -11.76 -20.35 10.09
N PRO A 115 -11.10 -20.20 11.26
CA PRO A 115 -10.06 -19.19 11.41
C PRO A 115 -8.95 -19.42 10.41
N GLY A 116 -8.72 -18.42 9.57
CA GLY A 116 -7.74 -18.52 8.49
C GLY A 116 -6.32 -18.23 8.93
N CYS A 117 -5.91 -18.62 10.09
CA CYS A 117 -4.56 -18.38 10.57
C CYS A 117 -3.55 -19.21 9.80
N CYS A 118 -2.42 -18.63 9.52
CA CYS A 118 -1.37 -19.26 8.75
C CYS A 118 -0.91 -20.61 9.32
#